data_21b232ef0857966063452d898c7003ca
#
_entry.id   21b232ef0857966063452d898c7003ca
#
_cell.length_a   1.000
_cell.length_b   1.000
_cell.length_c   1.000
_cell.angle_alpha   90.00
_cell.angle_beta   90.00
_cell.angle_gamma   90.00
#
_symmetry.space_group_name_H-M   'P 1'
#
loop_
_entity.id
_entity.type
_entity.pdbx_description
1 polymer ?
#
loop_
_entity_poly.entity_id
_entity_poly.type
_entity_poly.pdbx_seq_one_letter_code
_entity_poly.pdbx_strand_id
1 'polypeptide(L)'
;MTTTKKELSYFRLKLETYLSEHFPEMLADNPFITARADESLTTYCDAVAQGFSHPEAETMASEVLYQGLHFSKYDTLVSVLENEFEKELPSPLPERLTPILLKNKAVQSIFNKYELTDDFGATPEYEKLYTELTGTIILIIEVNGLPIVDSENMT
;
A
#
# COMPACT_ATOMS: atom_id res chain seq x y z
N MET A 1 20.82 -18.04 -19.84
CA MET A 1 20.85 -17.24 -18.85
C MET A 1 20.59 -17.88 -17.63
N THR A 2 21.47 -17.84 -16.88
CA THR A 2 21.38 -18.65 -15.76
C THR A 2 21.11 -17.94 -14.52
N THR A 3 20.96 -16.65 -14.61
CA THR A 3 20.81 -15.92 -13.41
C THR A 3 19.42 -15.75 -12.99
N THR A 4 18.51 -16.14 -13.84
CA THR A 4 17.16 -15.71 -13.71
C THR A 4 16.50 -16.12 -12.45
N LYS A 5 16.77 -17.31 -11.92
CA LYS A 5 16.05 -17.74 -10.75
C LYS A 5 16.39 -16.90 -9.54
N LYS A 6 17.66 -16.56 -9.37
CA LYS A 6 18.07 -15.77 -8.24
C LYS A 6 17.57 -14.34 -8.36
N GLU A 7 17.62 -13.78 -9.57
CA GLU A 7 17.19 -12.42 -9.76
C GLU A 7 15.68 -12.29 -9.67
N LEU A 8 14.94 -13.31 -10.12
CA LEU A 8 13.51 -13.31 -9.97
C LEU A 8 13.14 -13.31 -8.50
N SER A 9 13.84 -14.10 -7.69
CA SER A 9 13.60 -14.13 -6.26
C SER A 9 13.87 -12.77 -5.62
N TYR A 10 14.88 -12.05 -6.11
CA TYR A 10 15.21 -10.74 -5.60
C TYR A 10 14.06 -9.75 -5.83
N PHE A 11 13.53 -9.73 -7.06
CA PHE A 11 12.45 -8.80 -7.36
C PHE A 11 11.16 -9.21 -6.66
N ARG A 12 10.94 -10.52 -6.53
CA ARG A 12 9.76 -10.97 -5.81
C ARG A 12 9.82 -10.59 -4.33
N LEU A 13 10.97 -10.76 -3.72
CA LEU A 13 11.14 -10.39 -2.32
C LEU A 13 11.01 -8.89 -2.12
N LYS A 14 11.59 -8.09 -3.02
CA LYS A 14 11.44 -6.66 -2.96
C LYS A 14 9.98 -6.26 -3.00
N LEU A 15 9.21 -6.85 -3.90
CA LEU A 15 7.81 -6.51 -4.04
C LEU A 15 7.02 -6.96 -2.82
N GLU A 16 7.29 -8.17 -2.32
CA GLU A 16 6.58 -8.65 -1.15
C GLU A 16 6.84 -7.79 0.07
N THR A 17 8.07 -7.35 0.25
CA THR A 17 8.41 -6.47 1.36
C THR A 17 7.66 -5.14 1.26
N TYR A 18 7.64 -4.56 0.06
CA TYR A 18 6.95 -3.30 -0.18
C TYR A 18 5.46 -3.45 0.08
N LEU A 19 4.86 -4.55 -0.41
CA LEU A 19 3.43 -4.76 -0.21
C LEU A 19 3.10 -4.97 1.26
N SER A 20 3.97 -5.66 2.00
CA SER A 20 3.69 -5.88 3.41
C SER A 20 3.62 -4.58 4.18
N GLU A 21 4.33 -3.56 3.72
CA GLU A 21 4.36 -2.28 4.41
C GLU A 21 3.29 -1.31 3.94
N HIS A 22 2.92 -1.37 2.69
CA HIS A 22 2.05 -0.35 2.10
C HIS A 22 0.76 -0.89 1.49
N PHE A 23 0.72 -2.16 1.14
CA PHE A 23 -0.47 -2.77 0.53
C PHE A 23 -0.66 -4.16 1.09
N PRO A 24 -0.79 -4.30 2.42
CA PRO A 24 -0.84 -5.65 3.00
C PRO A 24 -1.98 -6.49 2.45
N GLU A 25 -3.04 -5.85 1.97
CA GLU A 25 -4.15 -6.59 1.40
C GLU A 25 -3.79 -7.30 0.10
N MET A 26 -2.66 -6.95 -0.51
CA MET A 26 -2.25 -7.58 -1.77
C MET A 26 -1.24 -8.70 -1.57
N LEU A 27 -0.82 -8.96 -0.34
CA LEU A 27 0.21 -9.98 -0.13
C LEU A 27 -0.24 -11.37 -0.54
N ALA A 28 -1.53 -11.65 -0.55
CA ALA A 28 -2.01 -12.96 -0.92
C ALA A 28 -2.23 -13.09 -2.44
N ASP A 29 -2.00 -12.03 -3.19
CA ASP A 29 -2.26 -12.05 -4.63
C ASP A 29 -1.03 -12.59 -5.35
N ASN A 30 -0.80 -13.87 -5.25
CA ASN A 30 0.35 -14.50 -5.87
C ASN A 30 0.42 -14.33 -7.39
N PRO A 31 -0.67 -14.40 -8.13
CA PRO A 31 -0.57 -14.16 -9.57
C PRO A 31 -0.04 -12.77 -9.90
N PHE A 32 -0.50 -11.75 -9.16
CA PHE A 32 0.00 -10.40 -9.40
C PHE A 32 1.48 -10.30 -9.06
N ILE A 33 1.88 -10.83 -7.91
CA ILE A 33 3.26 -10.73 -7.45
C ILE A 33 4.19 -11.43 -8.43
N THR A 34 3.81 -12.63 -8.86
CA THR A 34 4.64 -13.39 -9.78
C THR A 34 4.77 -12.68 -11.13
N ALA A 35 3.67 -12.20 -11.66
CA ALA A 35 3.69 -11.54 -12.96
C ALA A 35 4.50 -10.26 -12.91
N ARG A 36 4.33 -9.48 -11.86
CA ARG A 36 5.03 -8.21 -11.75
C ARG A 36 6.54 -8.40 -11.53
N ALA A 37 6.92 -9.38 -10.71
CA ALA A 37 8.33 -9.69 -10.50
C ALA A 37 8.98 -10.16 -11.80
N ASP A 38 8.25 -10.96 -12.57
CA ASP A 38 8.76 -11.45 -13.83
C ASP A 38 8.95 -10.33 -14.84
N GLU A 39 7.99 -9.41 -14.89
CA GLU A 39 8.06 -8.26 -15.77
C GLU A 39 9.24 -7.36 -15.41
N SER A 40 9.46 -7.17 -14.12
CA SER A 40 10.57 -6.37 -13.63
C SER A 40 11.91 -7.02 -13.99
N LEU A 41 12.01 -8.32 -13.86
CA LEU A 41 13.21 -9.04 -14.23
C LEU A 41 13.49 -8.91 -15.73
N THR A 42 12.46 -9.03 -16.55
CA THR A 42 12.62 -8.88 -17.98
C THR A 42 13.16 -7.48 -18.32
N THR A 43 12.61 -6.46 -17.66
CA THR A 43 13.09 -5.09 -17.87
C THR A 43 14.56 -4.97 -17.49
N TYR A 44 14.94 -5.57 -16.37
CA TYR A 44 16.32 -5.51 -15.94
C TYR A 44 17.25 -6.19 -16.95
N CYS A 45 16.92 -7.38 -17.37
CA CYS A 45 17.75 -8.11 -18.31
C CYS A 45 17.86 -7.40 -19.66
N ASP A 46 16.76 -6.85 -20.15
CA ASP A 46 16.77 -6.11 -21.40
C ASP A 46 17.64 -4.87 -21.30
N ALA A 47 17.57 -4.16 -20.19
CA ALA A 47 18.37 -2.97 -20.01
C ALA A 47 19.87 -3.30 -20.00
N VAL A 48 20.24 -4.35 -19.29
CA VAL A 48 21.64 -4.77 -19.26
C VAL A 48 22.10 -5.15 -20.66
N ALA A 49 21.25 -5.87 -21.40
CA ALA A 49 21.59 -6.30 -22.76
C ALA A 49 21.78 -5.11 -23.69
N GLN A 50 21.10 -4.01 -23.41
CA GLN A 50 21.22 -2.80 -24.22
C GLN A 50 22.38 -1.92 -23.80
N GLY A 51 23.14 -2.31 -22.79
CA GLY A 51 24.32 -1.57 -22.40
C GLY A 51 24.17 -0.68 -21.19
N PHE A 52 23.00 -0.66 -20.55
CA PHE A 52 22.83 0.13 -19.34
C PHE A 52 23.62 -0.51 -18.20
N SER A 53 24.09 0.30 -17.27
CA SER A 53 24.79 -0.22 -16.11
C SER A 53 23.81 -0.95 -15.21
N HIS A 54 24.31 -1.76 -14.28
CA HIS A 54 23.45 -2.47 -13.35
C HIS A 54 22.61 -1.50 -12.49
N PRO A 55 23.16 -0.41 -11.96
CA PRO A 55 22.31 0.54 -11.22
C PRO A 55 21.22 1.16 -12.09
N GLU A 56 21.53 1.47 -13.34
CA GLU A 56 20.51 2.02 -14.25
C GLU A 56 19.44 0.98 -14.55
N ALA A 57 19.86 -0.26 -14.80
CA ALA A 57 18.92 -1.33 -15.10
C ALA A 57 18.03 -1.61 -13.90
N GLU A 58 18.58 -1.53 -12.69
CA GLU A 58 17.77 -1.75 -11.50
C GLU A 58 16.77 -0.62 -11.31
N THR A 59 17.14 0.61 -11.58
CA THR A 59 16.19 1.72 -11.50
C THR A 59 15.03 1.50 -12.45
N MET A 60 15.33 1.09 -13.68
CA MET A 60 14.29 0.85 -14.66
C MET A 60 13.38 -0.31 -14.23
N ALA A 61 13.97 -1.36 -13.70
CA ALA A 61 13.20 -2.51 -13.22
C ALA A 61 12.33 -2.15 -12.02
N SER A 62 12.85 -1.30 -11.14
CA SER A 62 12.08 -0.87 -9.96
C SER A 62 10.88 -0.02 -10.35
N GLU A 63 11.02 0.79 -11.40
CA GLU A 63 9.88 1.56 -11.88
C GLU A 63 8.75 0.64 -12.35
N VAL A 64 9.11 -0.46 -13.01
CA VAL A 64 8.11 -1.45 -13.41
C VAL A 64 7.54 -2.15 -12.19
N LEU A 65 8.41 -2.51 -11.26
CA LEU A 65 7.99 -3.28 -10.08
C LEU A 65 6.92 -2.55 -9.28
N TYR A 66 7.08 -1.26 -9.09
CA TYR A 66 6.17 -0.49 -8.26
C TYR A 66 5.11 0.30 -9.02
N GLN A 67 4.97 0.05 -10.31
CA GLN A 67 4.01 0.77 -11.11
C GLN A 67 2.60 0.53 -10.59
N GLY A 68 1.84 1.60 -10.40
CA GLY A 68 0.49 1.50 -9.85
C GLY A 68 0.44 1.31 -8.35
N LEU A 69 1.59 1.34 -7.67
CA LEU A 69 1.66 1.07 -6.24
C LEU A 69 2.20 2.26 -5.46
N HIS A 70 1.96 3.48 -5.93
CA HIS A 70 2.47 4.65 -5.22
C HIS A 70 1.45 5.29 -4.29
N PHE A 71 0.15 5.10 -4.54
CA PHE A 71 -0.85 5.61 -3.63
C PHE A 71 -1.41 4.44 -2.82
N SER A 72 -1.20 4.46 -1.51
CA SER A 72 -1.61 3.36 -0.65
C SER A 72 -2.79 3.76 0.22
N LYS A 73 -3.90 3.03 0.11
CA LYS A 73 -5.06 3.22 0.97
C LYS A 73 -4.67 2.94 2.42
N TYR A 74 -3.86 1.93 2.63
CA TYR A 74 -3.41 1.57 3.97
C TYR A 74 -2.65 2.73 4.59
N ASP A 75 -1.66 3.28 3.88
CA ASP A 75 -0.87 4.38 4.40
C ASP A 75 -1.73 5.61 4.67
N THR A 76 -2.71 5.85 3.81
CA THR A 76 -3.60 7.00 3.97
C THR A 76 -4.41 6.86 5.25
N LEU A 77 -4.96 5.67 5.50
CA LEU A 77 -5.73 5.45 6.72
C LEU A 77 -4.85 5.54 7.95
N VAL A 78 -3.65 4.98 7.91
CA VAL A 78 -2.75 5.10 9.05
C VAL A 78 -2.46 6.57 9.32
N SER A 79 -2.21 7.37 8.28
CA SER A 79 -1.97 8.79 8.45
C SER A 79 -3.14 9.50 9.09
N VAL A 80 -4.36 9.21 8.63
CA VAL A 80 -5.55 9.82 9.22
C VAL A 80 -5.63 9.49 10.70
N LEU A 81 -5.43 8.23 11.04
CA LEU A 81 -5.55 7.80 12.43
C LEU A 81 -4.46 8.40 13.29
N GLU A 82 -3.24 8.45 12.78
CA GLU A 82 -2.14 9.01 13.54
C GLU A 82 -2.27 10.51 13.75
N ASN A 83 -2.74 11.21 12.75
CA ASN A 83 -2.80 12.67 12.83
C ASN A 83 -4.06 13.20 13.47
N GLU A 84 -5.19 12.54 13.23
CA GLU A 84 -6.46 13.09 13.69
C GLU A 84 -7.02 12.41 14.93
N PHE A 85 -6.52 11.23 15.27
CA PHE A 85 -7.03 10.48 16.42
C PHE A 85 -5.89 10.10 17.35
N GLU A 86 -4.87 10.93 17.40
CA GLU A 86 -3.68 10.63 18.18
C GLU A 86 -3.97 10.33 19.63
N LYS A 87 -4.90 11.04 20.24
CA LYS A 87 -5.20 10.82 21.63
C LYS A 87 -6.04 9.59 21.87
N GLU A 88 -6.97 9.33 20.97
CA GLU A 88 -7.86 8.20 21.11
C GLU A 88 -7.20 6.89 20.71
N LEU A 89 -6.26 6.98 19.77
CA LEU A 89 -5.66 5.79 19.20
C LEU A 89 -4.16 5.90 19.17
N PRO A 90 -3.49 5.82 20.33
CA PRO A 90 -2.04 5.91 20.32
C PRO A 90 -1.43 4.68 19.65
N SER A 91 -0.23 4.83 19.13
CA SER A 91 0.47 3.74 18.50
C SER A 91 0.56 2.56 19.44
N PRO A 92 0.39 1.33 18.99
CA PRO A 92 0.32 0.91 17.58
C PRO A 92 -1.13 0.71 17.10
N LEU A 93 -2.10 1.35 17.73
CA LEU A 93 -3.49 1.14 17.34
C LEU A 93 -3.80 1.56 15.91
N PRO A 94 -3.23 2.66 15.37
CA PRO A 94 -3.54 2.99 13.99
C PRO A 94 -3.25 1.85 13.03
N GLU A 95 -2.08 1.23 13.17
CA GLU A 95 -1.73 0.13 12.26
C GLU A 95 -2.61 -1.08 12.47
N ARG A 96 -3.06 -1.31 13.69
CA ARG A 96 -3.90 -2.46 13.96
C ARG A 96 -5.34 -2.28 13.49
N LEU A 97 -5.84 -1.05 13.54
CA LEU A 97 -7.21 -0.80 13.10
C LEU A 97 -7.35 -0.68 11.60
N THR A 98 -6.30 -0.25 10.93
CA THR A 98 -6.40 0.01 9.49
C THR A 98 -6.90 -1.19 8.69
N PRO A 99 -6.43 -2.42 8.93
CA PRO A 99 -6.98 -3.54 8.14
C PRO A 99 -8.49 -3.71 8.32
N ILE A 100 -9.00 -3.41 9.51
CA ILE A 100 -10.44 -3.50 9.74
C ILE A 100 -11.16 -2.40 8.98
N LEU A 101 -10.61 -1.19 9.02
CA LEU A 101 -11.22 -0.07 8.31
C LEU A 101 -11.18 -0.25 6.80
N LEU A 102 -10.15 -0.90 6.28
CA LEU A 102 -10.10 -1.16 4.84
C LEU A 102 -11.23 -2.05 4.38
N LYS A 103 -11.79 -2.86 5.28
CA LYS A 103 -12.90 -3.73 4.94
C LYS A 103 -14.25 -3.08 5.21
N ASN A 104 -14.26 -1.92 5.85
CA ASN A 104 -15.50 -1.23 6.18
C ASN A 104 -16.11 -0.65 4.91
N LYS A 105 -17.40 -0.89 4.69
CA LYS A 105 -18.03 -0.47 3.45
C LYS A 105 -18.12 1.02 3.29
N ALA A 106 -18.32 1.77 4.37
CA ALA A 106 -18.37 3.21 4.29
C ALA A 106 -17.00 3.77 3.88
N VAL A 107 -15.93 3.20 4.43
CA VAL A 107 -14.58 3.62 4.06
C VAL A 107 -14.31 3.28 2.60
N GLN A 108 -14.71 2.08 2.17
CA GLN A 108 -14.52 1.69 0.77
C GLN A 108 -15.25 2.63 -0.16
N SER A 109 -16.45 3.04 0.22
CA SER A 109 -17.23 3.96 -0.60
C SER A 109 -16.52 5.29 -0.79
N ILE A 110 -15.85 5.77 0.25
CA ILE A 110 -15.12 7.02 0.13
C ILE A 110 -13.97 6.87 -0.87
N PHE A 111 -13.18 5.81 -0.73
CA PHE A 111 -12.07 5.60 -1.67
C PHE A 111 -12.59 5.46 -3.11
N ASN A 112 -13.73 4.80 -3.27
CA ASN A 112 -14.25 4.56 -4.61
C ASN A 112 -14.77 5.80 -5.32
N LYS A 113 -14.90 6.90 -4.62
CA LYS A 113 -15.34 8.14 -5.24
C LYS A 113 -14.22 8.82 -6.03
N TYR A 114 -12.99 8.38 -5.84
CA TYR A 114 -11.85 9.04 -6.44
C TYR A 114 -11.07 8.11 -7.34
N GLU A 115 -10.38 8.70 -8.33
CA GLU A 115 -9.54 7.93 -9.20
C GLU A 115 -8.16 7.91 -8.57
N LEU A 116 -7.77 6.82 -7.98
CA LEU A 116 -6.58 6.73 -7.17
C LEU A 116 -5.36 6.37 -8.01
N THR A 117 -4.89 7.32 -8.79
CA THR A 117 -3.72 7.12 -9.61
C THR A 117 -2.46 7.22 -8.76
N ASP A 118 -1.32 6.85 -9.33
CA ASP A 118 -0.06 6.87 -8.60
C ASP A 118 0.26 8.23 -8.02
N ASP A 119 -0.15 9.30 -8.66
CA ASP A 119 0.15 10.64 -8.18
C ASP A 119 -1.01 11.26 -7.42
N PHE A 120 -2.02 10.47 -7.06
CA PHE A 120 -3.21 11.02 -6.40
C PHE A 120 -2.86 11.80 -5.14
N GLY A 121 -1.86 11.33 -4.40
CA GLY A 121 -1.46 12.01 -3.17
C GLY A 121 -0.99 13.44 -3.37
N ALA A 122 -0.61 13.81 -4.60
CA ALA A 122 -0.16 15.14 -4.88
C ALA A 122 -1.26 16.00 -5.49
N THR A 123 -2.47 15.48 -5.62
CA THR A 123 -3.57 16.25 -6.23
C THR A 123 -4.39 16.96 -5.18
N PRO A 124 -5.15 17.98 -5.57
CA PRO A 124 -6.05 18.65 -4.61
C PRO A 124 -7.12 17.71 -4.06
N GLU A 125 -7.51 16.69 -4.83
CA GLU A 125 -8.52 15.76 -4.36
C GLU A 125 -8.07 14.96 -3.15
N TYR A 126 -6.77 14.84 -2.94
CA TYR A 126 -6.28 14.11 -1.78
C TYR A 126 -6.79 14.74 -0.47
N GLU A 127 -6.82 16.08 -0.40
CA GLU A 127 -7.31 16.76 0.78
C GLU A 127 -8.77 16.43 1.02
N LYS A 128 -9.55 16.34 -0.05
CA LYS A 128 -10.97 16.02 0.08
C LYS A 128 -11.14 14.59 0.57
N LEU A 129 -10.37 13.67 0.02
CA LEU A 129 -10.40 12.27 0.45
C LEU A 129 -10.05 12.19 1.94
N TYR A 130 -8.98 12.84 2.33
CA TYR A 130 -8.51 12.81 3.71
C TYR A 130 -9.60 13.32 4.66
N THR A 131 -10.24 14.43 4.30
CA THR A 131 -11.29 15.03 5.13
C THR A 131 -12.50 14.09 5.22
N GLU A 132 -12.88 13.49 4.10
CA GLU A 132 -14.03 12.60 4.12
C GLU A 132 -13.75 11.33 4.91
N LEU A 133 -12.52 10.82 4.83
CA LEU A 133 -12.16 9.67 5.64
C LEU A 133 -12.19 10.01 7.11
N THR A 134 -11.69 11.18 7.48
CA THR A 134 -11.71 11.61 8.87
C THR A 134 -13.15 11.66 9.39
N GLY A 135 -14.03 12.27 8.62
CA GLY A 135 -15.43 12.37 9.02
C GLY A 135 -16.11 11.02 9.12
N THR A 136 -15.82 10.13 8.17
CA THR A 136 -16.41 8.79 8.19
C THR A 136 -15.94 8.01 9.41
N ILE A 137 -14.66 8.11 9.74
CA ILE A 137 -14.12 7.39 10.89
C ILE A 137 -14.72 7.92 12.18
N ILE A 138 -14.91 9.25 12.30
CA ILE A 138 -15.58 9.81 13.45
C ILE A 138 -16.96 9.18 13.62
N LEU A 139 -17.70 9.08 12.53
CA LEU A 139 -19.05 8.50 12.60
C LEU A 139 -19.00 7.02 12.98
N ILE A 140 -18.04 6.29 12.48
CA ILE A 140 -17.91 4.87 12.81
C ILE A 140 -17.64 4.72 14.30
N ILE A 141 -16.76 5.55 14.84
CA ILE A 141 -16.45 5.47 16.25
C ILE A 141 -17.65 5.87 17.09
N GLU A 142 -18.38 6.90 16.67
CA GLU A 142 -19.53 7.35 17.44
C GLU A 142 -20.67 6.34 17.46
N VAL A 143 -20.88 5.66 16.34
CA VAL A 143 -21.98 4.72 16.25
C VAL A 143 -21.63 3.37 16.85
N ASN A 144 -20.43 2.85 16.59
CA ASN A 144 -20.06 1.51 16.98
C ASN A 144 -19.05 1.44 18.10
N GLY A 145 -18.59 2.59 18.58
CA GLY A 145 -17.49 2.56 19.54
C GLY A 145 -16.21 2.31 18.80
N LEU A 146 -15.10 2.35 19.51
CA LEU A 146 -13.83 2.07 18.89
C LEU A 146 -13.86 0.63 18.43
N PRO A 147 -13.49 0.46 17.25
CA PRO A 147 -13.50 -0.88 16.72
C PRO A 147 -12.43 -1.58 17.45
N ILE A 148 -12.74 -2.67 17.99
CA ILE A 148 -11.97 -3.18 18.77
C ILE A 148 -11.17 -4.02 18.45
N VAL A 149 -10.31 -3.91 18.39
CA VAL A 149 -9.44 -4.57 18.21
C VAL A 149 -9.31 -5.27 19.33
N ASP A 150 -9.70 -5.41 19.80
CA ASP A 150 -9.95 -5.61 20.78
C ASP A 150 -9.29 -5.57 21.68
N SER A 151 -9.77 -4.90 22.11
CA SER A 151 -9.20 -4.58 23.26
C SER A 151 -8.80 -5.66 24.01
N GLU A 152 -9.48 -6.64 24.04
CA GLU A 152 -9.13 -7.57 24.89
C GLU A 152 -7.98 -8.12 24.41
N ASN A 153 -7.71 -8.10 23.23
CA ASN A 153 -6.53 -8.61 22.82
C ASN A 153 -5.45 -7.87 23.33
N MET A 154 -5.72 -6.76 23.84
CA MET A 154 -4.65 -6.00 24.28
C MET A 154 -4.42 -6.23 25.68
N THR A 155 -5.09 -7.02 26.30
CA THR A 155 -4.83 -7.25 27.71
C THR A 155 -3.82 -8.34 27.89
#